data_93b9eb742b4c681491d1348dde9bfc63
#
_entry.id   93b9eb742b4c681491d1348dde9bfc63
#
_cell.length_a   1.000
_cell.length_b   1.000
_cell.length_c   1.000
_cell.angle_alpha   90.00
_cell.angle_beta   90.00
_cell.angle_gamma   90.00
#
_symmetry.space_group_name_H-M   'P 1'
#
loop_
_entity.id
_entity.type
_entity.pdbx_description
1 polymer ?
#
loop_
_entity_poly.entity_id
_entity_poly.type
_entity_poly.pdbx_seq_one_letter_code
_entity_poly.pdbx_strand_id
1 'polypeptide(L)'
;VIEVNPRASRTVPFVSKAKGLPLAKIASRVMADEKLSKFNLKDNSKGMYAVKEAVFPFNKFPNSDLLLGPEMKSTGEVMGFDRNFGMAFAKSQIASYNSLPKQGLAFISLKDSHKDEGIGLAKELIKLDFTLCATRGTAEYIRKHKMKCRIINKVSSGSPHIVDVLDSKKIALVINTGGGNSEHRLNDAIALRRGTLKNKVPYCTNMSTAIACMEAIKSLKTKKIEVVSLQDV
;
A
#
# COMPACT_ATOMS: atom_id res chain seq x y z
N VAL A 1 -14.48 -2.47 17.61
CA VAL A 1 -15.33 -3.27 16.70
C VAL A 1 -16.38 -2.35 16.12
N ILE A 2 -16.45 -2.26 14.79
CA ILE A 2 -17.45 -1.44 14.09
C ILE A 2 -18.68 -2.30 13.79
N GLU A 3 -18.46 -3.52 13.27
CA GLU A 3 -19.50 -4.49 12.98
C GLU A 3 -18.95 -5.91 13.01
N VAL A 4 -19.84 -6.90 13.12
CA VAL A 4 -19.55 -8.33 12.94
C VAL A 4 -20.49 -8.88 11.88
N ASN A 5 -19.92 -9.45 10.82
CA ASN A 5 -20.70 -10.06 9.75
C ASN A 5 -20.83 -11.57 9.98
N PRO A 6 -22.01 -12.11 10.31
CA PRO A 6 -22.23 -13.54 10.54
C PRO A 6 -22.33 -14.33 9.22
N ARG A 7 -21.30 -14.24 8.41
CA ARG A 7 -21.22 -14.87 7.08
C ARG A 7 -19.77 -15.16 6.70
N ALA A 8 -19.55 -16.01 5.71
CA ALA A 8 -18.25 -16.16 5.07
C ALA A 8 -17.83 -14.83 4.41
N SER A 9 -16.62 -14.38 4.69
CA SER A 9 -16.07 -13.15 4.11
C SER A 9 -15.45 -13.40 2.75
N ARG A 10 -15.17 -12.32 1.99
CA ARG A 10 -14.38 -12.38 0.74
C ARG A 10 -12.95 -12.92 0.97
N THR A 11 -12.48 -12.95 2.20
CA THR A 11 -11.18 -13.53 2.56
C THR A 11 -11.16 -15.06 2.36
N VAL A 12 -12.31 -15.74 2.46
CA VAL A 12 -12.39 -17.20 2.24
C VAL A 12 -11.89 -17.63 0.87
N PRO A 13 -12.37 -17.09 -0.27
CA PRO A 13 -11.83 -17.44 -1.58
C PRO A 13 -10.36 -17.05 -1.76
N PHE A 14 -9.91 -15.94 -1.17
CA PHE A 14 -8.50 -15.55 -1.15
C PHE A 14 -7.64 -16.61 -0.44
N VAL A 15 -7.99 -16.99 0.78
CA VAL A 15 -7.24 -17.99 1.56
C VAL A 15 -7.32 -19.36 0.89
N SER A 16 -8.47 -19.75 0.34
CA SER A 16 -8.63 -21.00 -0.44
C SER A 16 -7.60 -21.09 -1.57
N LYS A 17 -7.45 -20.03 -2.35
CA LYS A 17 -6.49 -19.98 -3.46
C LYS A 17 -5.04 -19.98 -2.95
N ALA A 18 -4.75 -19.17 -1.93
CA ALA A 18 -3.40 -19.06 -1.36
C ALA A 18 -2.91 -20.37 -0.72
N LYS A 19 -3.81 -21.18 -0.17
CA LYS A 19 -3.51 -22.45 0.52
C LYS A 19 -3.74 -23.68 -0.37
N GLY A 20 -4.34 -23.55 -1.54
CA GLY A 20 -4.71 -24.68 -2.38
C GLY A 20 -5.78 -25.57 -1.75
N LEU A 21 -6.62 -25.01 -0.85
CA LEU A 21 -7.66 -25.76 -0.12
C LEU A 21 -9.06 -25.25 -0.49
N PRO A 22 -10.02 -26.10 -0.84
CA PRO A 22 -11.39 -25.68 -1.18
C PRO A 22 -12.20 -25.38 0.08
N LEU A 23 -11.84 -24.32 0.83
CA LEU A 23 -12.37 -24.03 2.15
C LEU A 23 -13.90 -23.89 2.19
N ALA A 24 -14.51 -23.27 1.17
CA ALA A 24 -15.95 -23.12 1.11
C ALA A 24 -16.66 -24.48 0.98
N LYS A 25 -16.12 -25.38 0.15
CA LYS A 25 -16.63 -26.77 0.02
C LYS A 25 -16.49 -27.54 1.32
N ILE A 26 -15.33 -27.42 1.98
CA ILE A 26 -15.09 -28.07 3.28
C ILE A 26 -16.08 -27.54 4.32
N ALA A 27 -16.24 -26.22 4.42
CA ALA A 27 -17.17 -25.60 5.36
C ALA A 27 -18.63 -26.08 5.13
N SER A 28 -19.09 -26.12 3.87
CA SER A 28 -20.46 -26.61 3.55
C SER A 28 -20.67 -28.07 3.96
N ARG A 29 -19.66 -28.93 3.78
CA ARG A 29 -19.74 -30.34 4.16
C ARG A 29 -19.72 -30.51 5.68
N VAL A 30 -18.94 -29.69 6.40
CA VAL A 30 -18.95 -29.69 7.87
C VAL A 30 -20.30 -29.21 8.40
N MET A 31 -20.92 -28.21 7.77
CA MET A 31 -22.28 -27.77 8.13
C MET A 31 -23.34 -28.84 7.81
N ALA A 32 -23.05 -29.81 6.94
CA ALA A 32 -23.85 -31.00 6.66
C ALA A 32 -23.43 -32.21 7.50
N ASP A 33 -22.92 -31.97 8.71
CA ASP A 33 -22.54 -32.98 9.74
C ASP A 33 -21.33 -33.86 9.38
N GLU A 34 -20.55 -33.52 8.34
CA GLU A 34 -19.28 -34.22 8.15
C GLU A 34 -18.23 -33.78 9.16
N LYS A 35 -17.53 -34.73 9.76
CA LYS A 35 -16.44 -34.41 10.71
C LYS A 35 -15.27 -33.78 10.01
N LEU A 36 -14.74 -32.67 10.58
CA LEU A 36 -13.59 -31.95 10.03
C LEU A 36 -12.35 -32.85 9.87
N SER A 37 -12.20 -33.85 10.71
CA SER A 37 -11.10 -34.84 10.64
C SER A 37 -11.08 -35.70 9.37
N LYS A 38 -12.16 -35.72 8.59
CA LYS A 38 -12.22 -36.43 7.30
C LYS A 38 -11.48 -35.67 6.16
N PHE A 39 -11.15 -34.39 6.40
CA PHE A 39 -10.50 -33.57 5.37
C PHE A 39 -8.99 -33.51 5.62
N ASN A 40 -8.22 -33.63 4.53
CA ASN A 40 -6.76 -33.41 4.59
C ASN A 40 -6.49 -31.91 4.52
N LEU A 41 -6.28 -31.27 5.68
CA LEU A 41 -6.06 -29.83 5.81
C LEU A 41 -4.56 -29.46 5.79
N LYS A 42 -3.74 -30.19 5.05
CA LYS A 42 -2.30 -29.87 4.91
C LYS A 42 -2.12 -28.52 4.24
N ASP A 43 -1.26 -27.70 4.83
CA ASP A 43 -0.86 -26.43 4.27
C ASP A 43 0.03 -26.65 3.03
N ASN A 44 -0.48 -26.34 1.85
CA ASN A 44 0.22 -26.47 0.58
C ASN A 44 0.88 -25.15 0.12
N SER A 45 0.91 -24.10 0.96
CA SER A 45 1.43 -22.78 0.57
C SER A 45 2.92 -22.75 0.20
N LYS A 46 3.68 -23.83 0.50
CA LYS A 46 5.08 -24.04 0.03
C LYS A 46 6.02 -22.83 0.17
N GLY A 47 5.87 -22.05 1.24
CA GLY A 47 6.67 -20.84 1.47
C GLY A 47 6.34 -19.66 0.54
N MET A 48 5.15 -19.66 -0.03
CA MET A 48 4.65 -18.55 -0.86
C MET A 48 4.05 -17.44 0.00
N TYR A 49 4.17 -16.20 -0.47
CA TYR A 49 3.49 -15.04 0.06
C TYR A 49 2.27 -14.71 -0.80
N ALA A 50 1.13 -14.50 -0.16
CA ALA A 50 -0.09 -14.03 -0.80
C ALA A 50 -0.47 -12.65 -0.23
N VAL A 51 -0.54 -11.64 -1.07
CA VAL A 51 -0.91 -10.28 -0.70
C VAL A 51 -2.26 -9.95 -1.32
N LYS A 52 -3.22 -9.55 -0.48
CA LYS A 52 -4.54 -9.11 -0.89
C LYS A 52 -4.58 -7.57 -0.93
N GLU A 53 -5.05 -7.01 -2.04
CA GLU A 53 -5.21 -5.57 -2.20
C GLU A 53 -6.65 -5.25 -2.64
N ALA A 54 -7.22 -4.18 -2.08
CA ALA A 54 -8.55 -3.70 -2.46
C ALA A 54 -8.48 -2.90 -3.77
N VAL A 55 -9.46 -3.10 -4.64
CA VAL A 55 -9.59 -2.31 -5.88
C VAL A 55 -10.64 -1.22 -5.68
N PHE A 56 -10.21 0.04 -5.87
CA PHE A 56 -11.08 1.20 -5.79
C PHE A 56 -11.32 1.79 -7.19
N PRO A 57 -12.58 2.01 -7.59
CA PRO A 57 -12.93 2.49 -8.93
C PRO A 57 -12.84 4.01 -9.07
N PHE A 58 -12.09 4.71 -8.24
CA PHE A 58 -12.03 6.17 -8.22
C PHE A 58 -11.66 6.79 -9.57
N ASN A 59 -10.87 6.07 -10.38
CA ASN A 59 -10.52 6.52 -11.73
C ASN A 59 -11.73 6.54 -12.69
N LYS A 60 -12.78 5.74 -12.41
CA LYS A 60 -14.01 5.69 -13.21
C LYS A 60 -15.06 6.69 -12.73
N PHE A 61 -14.94 7.17 -11.50
CA PHE A 61 -15.89 8.07 -10.85
C PHE A 61 -15.16 9.30 -10.29
N PRO A 62 -14.72 10.23 -11.15
CA PRO A 62 -13.86 11.36 -10.73
C PRO A 62 -14.54 12.32 -9.73
N ASN A 63 -15.87 12.32 -9.67
CA ASN A 63 -16.64 13.16 -8.73
C ASN A 63 -16.98 12.43 -7.41
N SER A 64 -16.59 11.18 -7.23
CA SER A 64 -16.85 10.47 -5.99
C SER A 64 -15.95 10.99 -4.87
N ASP A 65 -16.46 10.96 -3.64
CA ASP A 65 -15.64 11.28 -2.48
C ASP A 65 -14.55 10.21 -2.29
N LEU A 66 -13.30 10.67 -2.31
CA LEU A 66 -12.09 9.84 -2.20
C LEU A 66 -11.75 9.48 -0.75
N LEU A 67 -12.45 10.06 0.23
CA LEU A 67 -12.26 9.74 1.63
C LEU A 67 -12.90 8.39 1.94
N LEU A 68 -12.11 7.51 2.57
CA LEU A 68 -12.61 6.24 3.06
C LEU A 68 -13.34 6.47 4.39
N GLY A 69 -14.56 6.00 4.45
CA GLY A 69 -15.42 5.99 5.63
C GLY A 69 -15.83 4.56 5.98
N PRO A 70 -16.86 4.39 6.81
CA PRO A 70 -17.38 3.08 7.19
C PRO A 70 -18.07 2.36 6.02
N GLU A 71 -18.43 3.08 4.97
CA GLU A 71 -19.05 2.51 3.78
C GLU A 71 -18.05 1.79 2.89
N MET A 72 -18.46 0.67 2.30
CA MET A 72 -17.63 -0.06 1.34
C MET A 72 -17.56 0.67 0.01
N LYS A 73 -16.36 1.16 -0.35
CA LYS A 73 -16.09 1.84 -1.64
C LYS A 73 -15.29 0.97 -2.62
N SER A 74 -14.77 -0.17 -2.17
CA SER A 74 -14.05 -1.10 -3.05
C SER A 74 -15.01 -1.88 -3.93
N THR A 75 -14.65 -2.08 -5.21
CA THR A 75 -15.43 -2.89 -6.17
C THR A 75 -14.98 -4.34 -6.25
N GLY A 76 -13.84 -4.67 -5.68
CA GLY A 76 -13.27 -6.00 -5.68
C GLY A 76 -11.96 -6.03 -4.93
N GLU A 77 -11.27 -7.16 -5.08
CA GLU A 77 -9.97 -7.41 -4.51
C GLU A 77 -9.13 -8.23 -5.46
N VAL A 78 -7.81 -8.05 -5.39
CA VAL A 78 -6.82 -8.78 -6.20
C VAL A 78 -5.83 -9.47 -5.30
N MET A 79 -5.11 -10.44 -5.85
CA MET A 79 -4.07 -11.19 -5.16
C MET A 79 -2.74 -11.07 -5.90
N GLY A 80 -1.69 -10.66 -5.19
CA GLY A 80 -0.31 -10.90 -5.61
C GLY A 80 0.21 -12.16 -4.94
N PHE A 81 0.89 -13.01 -5.69
CA PHE A 81 1.36 -14.31 -5.22
C PHE A 81 2.79 -14.56 -5.71
N ASP A 82 3.73 -14.81 -4.78
CA ASP A 82 5.14 -15.02 -5.10
C ASP A 82 5.91 -15.64 -3.93
N ARG A 83 7.06 -16.24 -4.19
CA ARG A 83 8.00 -16.69 -3.15
C ARG A 83 8.73 -15.54 -2.46
N ASN A 84 8.74 -14.36 -3.05
CA ASN A 84 9.33 -13.15 -2.50
C ASN A 84 8.22 -12.18 -2.11
N PHE A 85 8.20 -11.75 -0.84
CA PHE A 85 7.16 -10.84 -0.33
C PHE A 85 7.07 -9.54 -1.15
N GLY A 86 8.21 -8.90 -1.43
CA GLY A 86 8.21 -7.65 -2.21
C GLY A 86 7.63 -7.83 -3.62
N MET A 87 7.88 -8.99 -4.26
CA MET A 87 7.29 -9.29 -5.55
C MET A 87 5.79 -9.62 -5.45
N ALA A 88 5.36 -10.35 -4.41
CA ALA A 88 3.93 -10.59 -4.16
C ALA A 88 3.19 -9.26 -3.93
N PHE A 89 3.78 -8.34 -3.15
CA PHE A 89 3.23 -7.01 -2.94
C PHE A 89 3.22 -6.20 -4.26
N ALA A 90 4.29 -6.21 -5.04
CA ALA A 90 4.33 -5.53 -6.33
C ALA A 90 3.24 -6.04 -7.30
N LYS A 91 3.03 -7.35 -7.37
CA LYS A 91 1.97 -7.97 -8.17
C LYS A 91 0.57 -7.52 -7.73
N SER A 92 0.32 -7.42 -6.41
CA SER A 92 -0.97 -6.93 -5.91
C SER A 92 -1.20 -5.47 -6.27
N GLN A 93 -0.16 -4.63 -6.19
CA GLN A 93 -0.24 -3.21 -6.58
C GLN A 93 -0.50 -3.05 -8.09
N ILE A 94 0.19 -3.81 -8.93
CA ILE A 94 -0.05 -3.80 -10.39
C ILE A 94 -1.49 -4.22 -10.71
N ALA A 95 -1.97 -5.29 -10.08
CA ALA A 95 -3.32 -5.81 -10.29
C ALA A 95 -4.42 -4.86 -9.79
N SER A 96 -4.13 -4.01 -8.79
CA SER A 96 -5.04 -2.96 -8.31
C SER A 96 -4.89 -1.62 -9.03
N TYR A 97 -4.14 -1.58 -10.14
CA TYR A 97 -3.84 -0.38 -10.94
C TYR A 97 -3.00 0.69 -10.22
N ASN A 98 -2.24 0.29 -9.20
CA ASN A 98 -1.33 1.13 -8.43
C ASN A 98 0.13 0.78 -8.76
N SER A 99 0.58 1.02 -9.99
CA SER A 99 1.96 0.70 -10.39
C SER A 99 2.97 1.48 -9.56
N LEU A 100 3.92 0.76 -8.96
CA LEU A 100 4.99 1.37 -8.16
C LEU A 100 6.11 1.92 -9.05
N PRO A 101 6.63 3.13 -8.76
CA PRO A 101 7.73 3.72 -9.50
C PRO A 101 9.05 3.02 -9.18
N LYS A 102 9.96 2.94 -10.15
CA LYS A 102 11.30 2.38 -9.93
C LYS A 102 12.34 3.43 -9.55
N GLN A 103 12.06 4.72 -9.74
CA GLN A 103 12.91 5.87 -9.43
C GLN A 103 12.06 7.14 -9.41
N GLY A 104 12.64 8.26 -9.01
CA GLY A 104 11.99 9.58 -9.09
C GLY A 104 12.06 10.35 -7.78
N LEU A 105 11.18 11.35 -7.62
CA LEU A 105 11.12 12.17 -6.42
C LEU A 105 10.12 11.56 -5.42
N ALA A 106 10.60 11.16 -4.24
CA ALA A 106 9.76 10.68 -3.15
C ALA A 106 9.50 11.81 -2.15
N PHE A 107 8.22 12.07 -1.88
CA PHE A 107 7.81 13.01 -0.83
C PHE A 107 7.57 12.25 0.47
N ILE A 108 8.17 12.75 1.56
CA ILE A 108 8.10 12.13 2.89
C ILE A 108 7.60 13.15 3.92
N SER A 109 6.56 12.78 4.64
CA SER A 109 6.01 13.55 5.77
C SER A 109 5.73 12.61 6.93
N LEU A 110 6.54 12.69 7.99
CA LEU A 110 6.47 11.78 9.12
C LEU A 110 6.01 12.49 10.38
N LYS A 111 5.21 11.81 11.19
CA LYS A 111 5.01 12.20 12.59
C LYS A 111 6.29 11.95 13.40
N ASP A 112 6.47 12.65 14.51
CA ASP A 112 7.72 12.59 15.26
C ASP A 112 8.10 11.18 15.72
N SER A 113 7.13 10.37 16.15
CA SER A 113 7.35 8.99 16.58
C SER A 113 7.81 8.03 15.47
N HIS A 114 7.74 8.44 14.19
CA HIS A 114 8.16 7.60 13.03
C HIS A 114 9.45 8.12 12.38
N LYS A 115 10.06 9.18 12.91
CA LYS A 115 11.25 9.79 12.27
C LYS A 115 12.45 8.85 12.27
N ASP A 116 12.69 8.15 13.39
CA ASP A 116 13.83 7.24 13.50
C ASP A 116 13.73 6.08 12.50
N GLU A 117 12.57 5.41 12.44
CA GLU A 117 12.31 4.35 11.47
C GLU A 117 12.38 4.89 10.03
N GLY A 118 11.91 6.13 9.82
CA GLY A 118 11.93 6.81 8.53
C GLY A 118 13.32 7.09 7.98
N ILE A 119 14.36 7.16 8.84
CA ILE A 119 15.75 7.29 8.38
C ILE A 119 16.21 6.04 7.63
N GLY A 120 15.86 4.86 8.13
CA GLY A 120 16.14 3.59 7.43
C GLY A 120 15.48 3.56 6.06
N LEU A 121 14.20 3.90 6.00
CA LEU A 121 13.43 3.99 4.76
C LEU A 121 14.03 5.01 3.77
N ALA A 122 14.41 6.20 4.24
CA ALA A 122 15.03 7.24 3.41
C ALA A 122 16.37 6.79 2.79
N LYS A 123 17.21 6.10 3.57
CA LYS A 123 18.47 5.52 3.07
C LYS A 123 18.25 4.49 1.97
N GLU A 124 17.31 3.59 2.16
CA GLU A 124 16.99 2.58 1.15
C GLU A 124 16.38 3.19 -0.13
N LEU A 125 15.50 4.19 -0.01
CA LEU A 125 14.97 4.90 -1.17
C LEU A 125 16.08 5.59 -1.98
N ILE A 126 17.08 6.20 -1.33
CA ILE A 126 18.24 6.79 -2.02
C ILE A 126 19.04 5.72 -2.78
N LYS A 127 19.26 4.55 -2.17
CA LYS A 127 19.92 3.42 -2.84
C LYS A 127 19.13 2.88 -4.05
N LEU A 128 17.84 3.11 -4.05
CA LEU A 128 16.91 2.74 -5.13
C LEU A 128 16.74 3.86 -6.17
N ASP A 129 17.64 4.86 -6.21
CA ASP A 129 17.67 5.98 -7.14
C ASP A 129 16.51 6.96 -6.97
N PHE A 130 15.95 7.08 -5.76
CA PHE A 130 15.02 8.16 -5.44
C PHE A 130 15.75 9.39 -4.92
N THR A 131 15.32 10.56 -5.37
CA THR A 131 15.62 11.82 -4.71
C THR A 131 14.54 12.12 -3.68
N LEU A 132 14.90 12.79 -2.58
CA LEU A 132 13.99 13.00 -1.47
C LEU A 132 13.55 14.45 -1.35
N CYS A 133 12.27 14.63 -1.10
CA CYS A 133 11.71 15.86 -0.61
C CYS A 133 10.78 15.59 0.57
N ALA A 134 10.62 16.54 1.47
CA ALA A 134 9.85 16.34 2.70
C ALA A 134 9.31 17.67 3.25
N THR A 135 8.32 17.57 4.16
CA THR A 135 7.93 18.69 4.99
C THR A 135 9.11 19.15 5.86
N ARG A 136 9.15 20.46 6.23
CA ARG A 136 10.29 21.08 6.93
C ARG A 136 10.86 20.21 8.05
N GLY A 137 10.08 19.84 9.06
CA GLY A 137 10.57 19.07 10.21
C GLY A 137 11.07 17.67 9.85
N THR A 138 10.50 17.02 8.84
CA THR A 138 11.00 15.73 8.33
C THR A 138 12.29 15.92 7.53
N ALA A 139 12.36 16.96 6.68
CA ALA A 139 13.54 17.24 5.86
C ALA A 139 14.75 17.62 6.74
N GLU A 140 14.55 18.43 7.77
CA GLU A 140 15.61 18.79 8.72
C GLU A 140 16.13 17.56 9.46
N TYR A 141 15.24 16.66 9.85
CA TYR A 141 15.63 15.40 10.50
C TYR A 141 16.42 14.49 9.57
N ILE A 142 16.02 14.33 8.30
CA ILE A 142 16.75 13.58 7.28
C ILE A 142 18.14 14.19 7.02
N ARG A 143 18.22 15.53 6.94
CA ARG A 143 19.48 16.26 6.75
C ARG A 143 20.47 16.10 7.91
N LYS A 144 20.00 16.04 9.16
CA LYS A 144 20.84 15.74 10.34
C LYS A 144 21.55 14.40 10.21
N HIS A 145 20.97 13.45 9.47
CA HIS A 145 21.58 12.14 9.16
C HIS A 145 22.40 12.14 7.85
N LYS A 146 22.88 13.34 7.42
CA LYS A 146 23.76 13.54 6.25
C LYS A 146 23.16 13.10 4.90
N MET A 147 21.84 13.09 4.78
CA MET A 147 21.14 12.80 3.53
C MET A 147 20.59 14.09 2.89
N LYS A 148 20.69 14.18 1.55
CA LYS A 148 20.09 15.29 0.80
C LYS A 148 18.58 15.16 0.79
N CYS A 149 17.87 16.21 1.18
CA CYS A 149 16.41 16.27 1.15
C CYS A 149 15.93 17.70 0.86
N ARG A 150 15.08 17.87 -0.15
CA ARG A 150 14.48 19.17 -0.48
C ARG A 150 13.29 19.44 0.46
N ILE A 151 13.15 20.68 0.92
CA ILE A 151 11.98 21.10 1.69
C ILE A 151 10.86 21.47 0.74
N ILE A 152 9.65 20.97 1.02
CA ILE A 152 8.40 21.34 0.36
C ILE A 152 7.40 21.76 1.42
N ASN A 153 6.66 22.83 1.17
CA ASN A 153 5.66 23.35 2.10
C ASN A 153 4.47 22.39 2.20
N LYS A 154 3.81 22.38 3.35
CA LYS A 154 2.47 21.83 3.51
C LYS A 154 1.47 22.74 2.81
N VAL A 155 0.27 22.25 2.54
CA VAL A 155 -0.80 23.04 1.92
C VAL A 155 -1.14 24.26 2.78
N SER A 156 -1.25 24.08 4.09
CA SER A 156 -1.50 25.14 5.09
C SER A 156 -0.40 26.18 5.20
N SER A 157 0.79 25.93 4.64
CA SER A 157 1.94 26.85 4.69
C SER A 157 2.08 27.73 3.43
N GLY A 158 1.13 27.66 2.51
CA GLY A 158 1.10 28.45 1.28
C GLY A 158 1.90 27.86 0.11
N SER A 159 1.64 28.39 -1.10
CA SER A 159 2.28 27.97 -2.35
C SER A 159 3.72 28.53 -2.47
N PRO A 160 4.67 27.77 -3.10
CA PRO A 160 4.46 26.44 -3.69
C PRO A 160 4.44 25.35 -2.59
N HIS A 161 3.39 24.52 -2.60
CA HIS A 161 3.19 23.43 -1.66
C HIS A 161 3.14 22.06 -2.37
N ILE A 162 2.98 20.97 -1.60
CA ILE A 162 3.07 19.60 -2.12
C ILE A 162 2.06 19.31 -3.25
N VAL A 163 0.86 19.89 -3.21
CA VAL A 163 -0.16 19.64 -4.26
C VAL A 163 0.28 20.29 -5.59
N ASP A 164 0.90 21.48 -5.55
CA ASP A 164 1.45 22.12 -6.75
C ASP A 164 2.55 21.25 -7.40
N VAL A 165 3.38 20.63 -6.57
CA VAL A 165 4.44 19.73 -7.04
C VAL A 165 3.87 18.41 -7.58
N LEU A 166 2.79 17.89 -7.00
CA LEU A 166 2.04 16.74 -7.52
C LEU A 166 1.42 17.05 -8.89
N ASP A 167 0.77 18.21 -9.03
CA ASP A 167 0.14 18.63 -10.28
C ASP A 167 1.18 18.87 -11.39
N SER A 168 2.41 19.21 -11.05
CA SER A 168 3.54 19.25 -12.00
C SER A 168 4.07 17.87 -12.41
N LYS A 169 3.50 16.76 -11.91
CA LYS A 169 3.86 15.36 -12.18
C LYS A 169 5.32 15.01 -11.85
N LYS A 170 5.93 15.74 -10.90
CA LYS A 170 7.33 15.52 -10.48
C LYS A 170 7.46 14.50 -9.35
N ILE A 171 6.39 14.27 -8.58
CA ILE A 171 6.38 13.31 -7.48
C ILE A 171 6.06 11.91 -8.01
N ALA A 172 6.91 10.95 -7.68
CA ALA A 172 6.73 9.55 -8.04
C ALA A 172 6.15 8.69 -6.91
N LEU A 173 6.42 9.06 -5.64
CA LEU A 173 5.95 8.32 -4.46
C LEU A 173 5.64 9.30 -3.33
N VAL A 174 4.57 9.05 -2.59
CA VAL A 174 4.20 9.83 -1.41
C VAL A 174 4.12 8.91 -0.20
N ILE A 175 4.84 9.29 0.86
CA ILE A 175 4.80 8.65 2.18
C ILE A 175 4.39 9.70 3.19
N ASN A 176 3.20 9.57 3.75
CA ASN A 176 2.66 10.49 4.74
C ASN A 176 2.07 9.73 5.92
N THR A 177 2.85 9.63 6.98
CA THR A 177 2.38 9.04 8.26
C THR A 177 1.90 10.12 9.23
N GLY A 178 1.94 11.38 8.80
CA GLY A 178 1.42 12.50 9.56
C GLY A 178 -0.09 12.41 9.67
N GLY A 179 -0.57 12.46 10.87
CA GLY A 179 -1.97 12.57 11.23
C GLY A 179 -2.03 13.38 12.52
N GLY A 180 -3.14 14.00 12.80
CA GLY A 180 -3.37 14.73 14.04
C GLY A 180 -4.78 15.27 14.07
N ASN A 181 -5.29 15.50 15.27
CA ASN A 181 -6.67 15.93 15.52
C ASN A 181 -6.93 17.42 15.25
N SER A 182 -5.94 18.17 14.74
CA SER A 182 -6.18 19.57 14.37
C SER A 182 -6.76 19.65 12.96
N GLU A 183 -7.75 20.50 12.77
CA GLU A 183 -8.46 20.73 11.51
C GLU A 183 -7.51 21.03 10.34
N HIS A 184 -6.49 21.85 10.56
CA HIS A 184 -5.47 22.15 9.54
C HIS A 184 -4.70 20.91 9.08
N ARG A 185 -4.35 19.98 9.99
CA ARG A 185 -3.64 18.76 9.65
C ARG A 185 -4.53 17.78 8.88
N LEU A 186 -5.81 17.76 9.21
CA LEU A 186 -6.80 16.94 8.50
C LEU A 186 -6.99 17.47 7.07
N ASN A 187 -7.14 18.78 6.90
CA ASN A 187 -7.28 19.42 5.59
C ASN A 187 -6.04 19.21 4.71
N ASP A 188 -4.83 19.35 5.26
CA ASP A 188 -3.57 19.03 4.57
C ASP A 188 -3.54 17.56 4.09
N ALA A 189 -3.95 16.62 4.94
CA ALA A 189 -3.98 15.20 4.60
C ALA A 189 -5.03 14.87 3.51
N ILE A 190 -6.19 15.51 3.56
CA ILE A 190 -7.25 15.37 2.55
C ILE A 190 -6.77 15.92 1.21
N ALA A 191 -6.20 17.12 1.18
CA ALA A 191 -5.69 17.75 -0.04
C ALA A 191 -4.57 16.91 -0.67
N LEU A 192 -3.64 16.40 0.15
CA LEU A 192 -2.57 15.52 -0.30
C LEU A 192 -3.13 14.22 -0.91
N ARG A 193 -4.10 13.58 -0.26
CA ARG A 193 -4.74 12.36 -0.76
C ARG A 193 -5.45 12.60 -2.09
N ARG A 194 -6.21 13.69 -2.22
CA ARG A 194 -6.86 14.07 -3.48
C ARG A 194 -5.83 14.30 -4.59
N GLY A 195 -4.76 15.03 -4.28
CA GLY A 195 -3.68 15.30 -5.23
C GLY A 195 -2.98 14.02 -5.72
N THR A 196 -2.69 13.07 -4.82
CA THR A 196 -2.05 11.80 -5.18
C THR A 196 -2.96 10.92 -6.05
N LEU A 197 -4.25 10.83 -5.72
CA LEU A 197 -5.21 10.05 -6.51
C LEU A 197 -5.44 10.66 -7.90
N LYS A 198 -5.62 11.99 -7.98
CA LYS A 198 -5.75 12.72 -9.26
C LYS A 198 -4.56 12.44 -10.17
N ASN A 199 -3.34 12.45 -9.61
CA ASN A 199 -2.10 12.27 -10.36
C ASN A 199 -1.65 10.82 -10.46
N LYS A 200 -2.42 9.85 -9.93
CA LYS A 200 -2.10 8.41 -9.90
C LYS A 200 -0.75 8.11 -9.26
N VAL A 201 -0.40 8.84 -8.21
CA VAL A 201 0.86 8.66 -7.46
C VAL A 201 0.61 7.70 -6.29
N PRO A 202 1.40 6.64 -6.13
CA PRO A 202 1.31 5.74 -4.98
C PRO A 202 1.45 6.49 -3.66
N TYR A 203 0.57 6.16 -2.70
CA TYR A 203 0.43 6.87 -1.44
C TYR A 203 0.43 5.92 -0.25
N CYS A 204 1.45 6.01 0.59
CA CYS A 204 1.58 5.23 1.81
C CYS A 204 1.17 6.07 3.03
N THR A 205 0.22 5.58 3.81
CA THR A 205 -0.34 6.28 5.00
C THR A 205 0.26 5.83 6.31
N ASN A 206 1.08 4.78 6.32
CA ASN A 206 1.76 4.25 7.49
C ASN A 206 3.13 3.68 7.12
N MET A 207 3.97 3.45 8.12
CA MET A 207 5.34 2.95 7.91
C MET A 207 5.38 1.54 7.36
N SER A 208 4.52 0.64 7.83
CA SER A 208 4.48 -0.75 7.35
C SER A 208 4.21 -0.83 5.86
N THR A 209 3.24 -0.05 5.35
CA THR A 209 2.96 0.04 3.91
C THR A 209 4.13 0.68 3.15
N ALA A 210 4.77 1.72 3.71
CA ALA A 210 5.93 2.36 3.07
C ALA A 210 7.11 1.39 2.93
N ILE A 211 7.37 0.59 3.95
CA ILE A 211 8.41 -0.46 3.92
C ILE A 211 8.04 -1.55 2.89
N ALA A 212 6.80 -2.02 2.88
CA ALA A 212 6.33 -2.99 1.89
C ALA A 212 6.46 -2.46 0.44
N CYS A 213 6.12 -1.19 0.21
CA CYS A 213 6.33 -0.52 -1.08
C CYS A 213 7.83 -0.47 -1.46
N MET A 214 8.69 -0.12 -0.52
CA MET A 214 10.15 -0.08 -0.74
C MET A 214 10.69 -1.46 -1.11
N GLU A 215 10.30 -2.53 -0.38
CA GLU A 215 10.68 -3.91 -0.70
C GLU A 215 10.14 -4.35 -2.07
N ALA A 216 8.94 -3.93 -2.44
CA ALA A 216 8.38 -4.18 -3.76
C ALA A 216 9.18 -3.49 -4.87
N ILE A 217 9.53 -2.21 -4.69
CA ILE A 217 10.35 -1.44 -5.64
C ILE A 217 11.73 -2.11 -5.81
N LYS A 218 12.35 -2.54 -4.71
CA LYS A 218 13.62 -3.28 -4.72
C LYS A 218 13.51 -4.57 -5.53
N SER A 219 12.44 -5.33 -5.31
CA SER A 219 12.16 -6.56 -6.05
C SER A 219 11.95 -6.31 -7.54
N LEU A 220 11.19 -5.26 -7.91
CA LEU A 220 10.95 -4.86 -9.31
C LEU A 220 12.21 -4.38 -10.04
N LYS A 221 13.24 -3.93 -9.31
CA LYS A 221 14.53 -3.54 -9.91
C LYS A 221 15.46 -4.73 -10.12
N THR A 222 15.35 -5.76 -9.30
CA THR A 222 16.30 -6.88 -9.26
C THR A 222 15.77 -8.16 -9.90
N LYS A 223 14.45 -8.28 -10.07
CA LYS A 223 13.80 -9.50 -10.55
C LYS A 223 12.83 -9.20 -11.69
N LYS A 224 12.64 -10.17 -12.58
CA LYS A 224 11.55 -10.14 -13.57
C LYS A 224 10.23 -10.57 -12.92
N ILE A 225 9.13 -10.00 -13.40
CA ILE A 225 7.79 -10.43 -13.00
C ILE A 225 7.49 -11.71 -13.75
N GLU A 226 7.21 -12.78 -13.02
CA GLU A 226 6.75 -14.05 -13.56
C GLU A 226 5.27 -14.24 -13.24
N VAL A 227 4.53 -14.77 -14.20
CA VAL A 227 3.13 -15.15 -14.04
C VAL A 227 3.07 -16.67 -13.94
N VAL A 228 2.48 -17.14 -12.85
CA VAL A 228 2.32 -18.59 -12.59
C VAL A 228 0.84 -18.87 -12.42
N SER A 229 0.40 -20.00 -12.96
CA SER A 229 -0.96 -20.51 -12.76
C SER A 229 -1.15 -20.91 -11.30
N LEU A 230 -2.29 -20.55 -10.70
CA LEU A 230 -2.63 -20.97 -9.34
C LEU A 230 -2.81 -22.49 -9.20
N GLN A 231 -3.04 -23.21 -10.29
CA GLN A 231 -3.15 -24.66 -10.33
C GLN A 231 -1.77 -25.34 -10.24
N ASP A 232 -0.71 -24.62 -10.64
CA ASP A 232 0.66 -25.14 -10.68
C ASP A 232 1.50 -24.81 -9.43
N VAL A 233 0.84 -24.25 -8.40
CA VAL A 233 1.51 -23.80 -7.16
C VAL A 233 1.27 -24.74 -6.00
#